data_f2384ebb593c9c917a4821555c8d91d9
#
_entry.id   f2384ebb593c9c917a4821555c8d91d9
#
_cell.length_a   1.000
_cell.length_b   1.000
_cell.length_c   1.000
_cell.angle_alpha   90.00
_cell.angle_beta   90.00
_cell.angle_gamma   90.00
#
_symmetry.space_group_name_H-M   'P 1'
#
loop_
_entity.id
_entity.type
_entity.pdbx_description
1 polymer ?
#
loop_
_entity_poly.entity_id
_entity_poly.type
_entity_poly.pdbx_seq_one_letter_code
_entity_poly.pdbx_strand_id
1 'polypeptide(L)'
;AANVELRRTVEEKSGPDNDNWMTRTETLFRGIVVRCKDICDPTLDIALNDTFQERKKDDITDPAAFRKHFAAHTADGREANDQVTPQLRDLVQKLETSSNSAKLCGLILRDGDLTLALNTRYVFADVPEELDLRDIDGIRKWFIASLTGMGNLLDLITESPALTGTTE
;
A
#
# COMPACT_ATOMS: atom_id res chain seq x y z
N ALA A 1 12.59 1.95 0.95
CA ALA A 1 11.62 0.94 0.55
C ALA A 1 12.15 -0.45 0.89
N ALA A 2 11.26 -1.39 1.17
CA ALA A 2 11.59 -2.78 1.41
C ALA A 2 10.52 -3.70 0.81
N ASN A 3 10.94 -4.85 0.28
CA ASN A 3 10.02 -5.93 -0.06
C ASN A 3 9.61 -6.66 1.20
N VAL A 4 8.31 -6.89 1.37
CA VAL A 4 7.75 -7.51 2.57
C VAL A 4 6.75 -8.59 2.18
N GLU A 5 6.89 -9.75 2.81
CA GLU A 5 5.88 -10.80 2.75
C GLU A 5 5.47 -11.17 4.18
N LEU A 6 4.19 -11.02 4.47
CA LEU A 6 3.60 -11.43 5.74
C LEU A 6 2.79 -12.71 5.52
N ARG A 7 3.11 -13.74 6.29
CA ARG A 7 2.43 -15.02 6.25
C ARG A 7 1.84 -15.35 7.62
N ARG A 8 0.69 -16.00 7.61
CA ARG A 8 0.05 -16.56 8.80
C ARG A 8 -0.04 -18.07 8.66
N THR A 9 0.32 -18.77 9.71
CA THR A 9 0.08 -20.21 9.82
C THR A 9 -1.25 -20.43 10.54
N VAL A 10 -2.15 -21.17 9.92
CA VAL A 10 -3.45 -21.52 10.47
C VAL A 10 -3.51 -23.04 10.64
N GLU A 11 -3.90 -23.49 11.82
CA GLU A 11 -4.17 -24.89 12.09
C GLU A 11 -5.66 -25.14 11.99
N GLU A 12 -6.09 -26.03 11.12
CA GLU A 12 -7.49 -26.39 10.90
C GLU A 12 -7.67 -27.89 11.13
N LYS A 13 -8.78 -28.26 11.80
CA LYS A 13 -9.18 -29.67 11.88
C LYS A 13 -9.69 -30.17 10.54
N SER A 14 -9.19 -31.29 10.10
CA SER A 14 -9.59 -31.96 8.84
C SER A 14 -10.93 -32.70 8.99
N GLY A 15 -12.02 -31.97 9.28
CA GLY A 15 -13.38 -32.50 9.40
C GLY A 15 -13.81 -32.84 10.84
N PRO A 16 -15.14 -33.04 11.07
CA PRO A 16 -15.72 -33.22 12.40
C PRO A 16 -15.30 -34.51 13.10
N ASP A 17 -14.91 -35.56 12.37
CA ASP A 17 -14.58 -36.90 12.89
C ASP A 17 -13.10 -37.25 12.80
N ASN A 18 -12.25 -36.29 12.42
CA ASN A 18 -10.83 -36.57 12.21
C ASN A 18 -9.96 -35.70 13.15
N ASP A 19 -9.20 -36.34 14.02
CA ASP A 19 -8.27 -35.66 14.94
C ASP A 19 -6.98 -35.17 14.27
N ASN A 20 -6.89 -35.28 12.94
CA ASN A 20 -5.76 -34.78 12.19
C ASN A 20 -5.86 -33.25 12.02
N TRP A 21 -4.89 -32.55 12.55
CA TRP A 21 -4.67 -31.13 12.31
C TRP A 21 -3.89 -30.93 11.02
N MET A 22 -4.40 -30.09 10.14
CA MET A 22 -3.66 -29.63 8.96
C MET A 22 -3.17 -28.21 9.17
N THR A 23 -1.90 -28.01 8.89
CA THR A 23 -1.28 -26.70 8.94
C THR A 23 -1.30 -26.09 7.55
N ARG A 24 -1.95 -24.92 7.42
CA ARG A 24 -1.98 -24.16 6.17
C ARG A 24 -1.29 -22.82 6.37
N THR A 25 -0.41 -22.45 5.43
CA THR A 25 0.20 -21.13 5.42
C THR A 25 -0.55 -20.23 4.44
N GLU A 26 -1.03 -19.09 4.94
CA GLU A 26 -1.70 -18.06 4.16
C GLU A 26 -0.80 -16.84 4.02
N THR A 27 -0.66 -16.33 2.80
CA THR A 27 -0.01 -15.04 2.58
C THR A 27 -1.03 -13.92 2.84
N LEU A 28 -0.79 -13.13 3.88
CA LEU A 28 -1.64 -12.00 4.25
C LEU A 28 -1.30 -10.74 3.45
N PHE A 29 -0.02 -10.54 3.17
CA PHE A 29 0.48 -9.41 2.39
C PHE A 29 1.74 -9.83 1.64
N ARG A 30 1.84 -9.41 0.39
CA ARG A 30 3.06 -9.49 -0.41
C ARG A 30 3.21 -8.21 -1.20
N GLY A 31 4.30 -7.48 -1.00
CA GLY A 31 4.43 -6.21 -1.69
C GLY A 31 5.61 -5.38 -1.21
N ILE A 32 5.48 -4.08 -1.42
CA ILE A 32 6.50 -3.09 -1.09
C ILE A 32 5.99 -2.23 0.05
N VAL A 33 6.84 -2.00 1.05
CA VAL A 33 6.63 -0.97 2.07
C VAL A 33 7.63 0.15 1.81
N VAL A 34 7.10 1.37 1.66
CA VAL A 34 7.86 2.60 1.48
C VAL A 34 7.68 3.46 2.71
N ARG A 35 8.76 3.91 3.33
CA ARG A 35 8.74 4.90 4.42
C ARG A 35 9.52 6.13 3.98
N CYS A 36 8.87 7.28 4.05
CA CYS A 36 9.46 8.59 3.86
C CYS A 36 9.45 9.32 5.20
N LYS A 37 10.59 9.84 5.62
CA LYS A 37 10.76 10.53 6.89
C LYS A 37 10.63 12.03 6.73
N ASP A 38 10.09 12.70 7.75
CA ASP A 38 10.01 14.15 7.85
C ASP A 38 9.35 14.81 6.62
N ILE A 39 8.29 14.14 6.08
CA ILE A 39 7.63 14.58 4.83
C ILE A 39 6.20 15.10 5.06
N CYS A 40 5.62 14.86 6.23
CA CYS A 40 4.26 15.29 6.53
C CYS A 40 4.20 16.11 7.82
N ASP A 41 3.06 16.78 8.04
CA ASP A 41 2.79 17.49 9.29
C ASP A 41 2.88 16.52 10.47
N PRO A 42 3.74 16.77 11.47
CA PRO A 42 3.93 15.89 12.62
C PRO A 42 2.69 15.79 13.53
N THR A 43 1.70 16.67 13.36
CA THR A 43 0.44 16.62 14.12
C THR A 43 -0.55 15.60 13.54
N LEU A 44 -0.31 15.09 12.33
CA LEU A 44 -1.13 14.06 11.72
C LEU A 44 -0.90 12.72 12.43
N ASP A 45 -2.00 12.08 12.82
CA ASP A 45 -2.01 10.71 13.34
C ASP A 45 -3.16 9.94 12.70
N ILE A 46 -2.92 9.42 11.51
CA ILE A 46 -3.90 8.69 10.73
C ILE A 46 -3.30 7.46 10.08
N ALA A 47 -4.00 6.34 10.21
CA ALA A 47 -3.73 5.11 9.50
C ALA A 47 -4.95 4.76 8.64
N LEU A 48 -4.75 4.68 7.34
CA LEU A 48 -5.73 4.19 6.36
C LEU A 48 -5.45 2.72 6.09
N ASN A 49 -6.46 1.88 6.23
CA ASN A 49 -6.38 0.46 5.94
C ASN A 49 -7.42 0.09 4.87
N ASP A 50 -6.99 -0.68 3.87
CA ASP A 50 -7.91 -1.25 2.88
C ASP A 50 -8.92 -2.19 3.56
N THR A 51 -10.20 -2.03 3.23
CA THR A 51 -11.29 -2.89 3.73
C THR A 51 -11.43 -4.21 2.96
N PHE A 52 -10.54 -4.44 1.96
CA PHE A 52 -10.54 -5.62 1.08
C PHE A 52 -11.80 -5.81 0.23
N GLN A 53 -12.67 -4.80 0.14
CA GLN A 53 -13.81 -4.85 -0.77
C GLN A 53 -13.33 -4.71 -2.23
N GLU A 54 -14.00 -5.42 -3.15
CA GLU A 54 -13.71 -5.28 -4.58
C GLU A 54 -13.89 -3.81 -4.99
N ARG A 55 -12.80 -3.23 -5.46
CA ARG A 55 -12.80 -1.89 -6.04
C ARG A 55 -13.20 -2.01 -7.51
N LYS A 56 -14.47 -1.83 -7.79
CA LYS A 56 -14.84 -1.33 -9.12
C LYS A 56 -14.19 0.03 -9.24
N LYS A 57 -13.93 0.52 -10.47
CA LYS A 57 -13.30 1.84 -10.76
C LYS A 57 -14.10 3.01 -10.16
N ASP A 58 -14.34 2.97 -8.86
CA ASP A 58 -15.07 3.98 -8.12
C ASP A 58 -14.16 5.19 -7.95
N ASP A 59 -14.73 6.36 -8.09
CA ASP A 59 -14.04 7.60 -7.74
C ASP A 59 -13.97 7.70 -6.22
N ILE A 60 -12.81 7.35 -5.65
CA ILE A 60 -12.58 7.39 -4.21
C ILE A 60 -12.29 8.81 -3.68
N THR A 61 -12.36 9.85 -4.49
CA THR A 61 -12.34 11.23 -4.01
C THR A 61 -13.65 11.59 -3.31
N ASP A 62 -14.75 10.91 -3.65
CA ASP A 62 -16.01 11.01 -2.92
C ASP A 62 -15.88 10.42 -1.50
N PRO A 63 -16.31 11.16 -0.45
CA PRO A 63 -16.18 10.71 0.94
C PRO A 63 -16.89 9.39 1.26
N ALA A 64 -18.03 9.11 0.62
CA ALA A 64 -18.80 7.89 0.86
C ALA A 64 -18.12 6.68 0.20
N ALA A 65 -17.65 6.84 -1.05
CA ALA A 65 -16.89 5.84 -1.75
C ALA A 65 -15.56 5.55 -1.03
N PHE A 66 -14.87 6.60 -0.55
CA PHE A 66 -13.63 6.44 0.21
C PHE A 66 -13.82 5.56 1.45
N ARG A 67 -14.80 5.89 2.31
CA ARG A 67 -15.08 5.13 3.54
C ARG A 67 -15.49 3.67 3.30
N LYS A 68 -16.03 3.36 2.13
CA LYS A 68 -16.32 2.00 1.74
C LYS A 68 -15.04 1.18 1.51
N HIS A 69 -13.99 1.81 1.00
CA HIS A 69 -12.75 1.16 0.61
C HIS A 69 -11.63 1.29 1.63
N PHE A 70 -11.65 2.34 2.45
CA PHE A 70 -10.63 2.61 3.45
C PHE A 70 -11.25 2.89 4.82
N ALA A 71 -10.72 2.22 5.85
CA ALA A 71 -10.99 2.54 7.24
C ALA A 71 -9.87 3.44 7.77
N ALA A 72 -10.22 4.55 8.42
CA ALA A 72 -9.28 5.51 8.99
C ALA A 72 -9.26 5.41 10.51
N HIS A 73 -8.07 5.26 11.10
CA HIS A 73 -7.87 5.14 12.54
C HIS A 73 -6.65 5.95 13.00
N THR A 74 -6.69 6.40 14.26
CA THR A 74 -5.53 6.95 14.97
C THR A 74 -4.65 5.83 15.57
N ALA A 75 -3.49 6.17 16.13
CA ALA A 75 -2.59 5.22 16.80
C ALA A 75 -3.26 4.43 17.93
N ASP A 76 -4.14 5.07 18.67
CA ASP A 76 -4.90 4.45 19.78
C ASP A 76 -6.16 3.69 19.30
N GLY A 77 -6.34 3.56 17.98
CA GLY A 77 -7.42 2.77 17.37
C GLY A 77 -8.77 3.49 17.29
N ARG A 78 -8.85 4.78 17.61
CA ARG A 78 -10.08 5.56 17.42
C ARG A 78 -10.30 5.83 15.94
N GLU A 79 -11.56 5.95 15.56
CA GLU A 79 -11.95 6.35 14.21
C GLU A 79 -11.47 7.78 13.92
N ALA A 80 -10.87 7.99 12.73
CA ALA A 80 -10.22 9.24 12.31
C ALA A 80 -10.76 9.76 10.97
N ASN A 81 -12.05 9.52 10.68
CA ASN A 81 -12.66 9.95 9.42
C ASN A 81 -12.69 11.47 9.23
N ASP A 82 -12.68 12.23 10.31
CA ASP A 82 -12.61 13.69 10.34
C ASP A 82 -11.24 14.23 9.91
N GLN A 83 -10.18 13.43 10.05
CA GLN A 83 -8.83 13.78 9.57
C GLN A 83 -8.62 13.47 8.08
N VAL A 84 -9.55 12.75 7.44
CA VAL A 84 -9.46 12.41 6.01
C VAL A 84 -9.87 13.62 5.16
N THR A 85 -8.90 14.46 4.86
CA THR A 85 -9.09 15.66 4.05
C THR A 85 -9.37 15.33 2.58
N PRO A 86 -9.95 16.25 1.79
CA PRO A 86 -10.09 16.08 0.34
C PRO A 86 -8.74 15.83 -0.35
N GLN A 87 -7.69 16.53 0.09
CA GLN A 87 -6.33 16.40 -0.43
C GLN A 87 -5.77 14.99 -0.18
N LEU A 88 -6.03 14.41 1.00
CA LEU A 88 -5.61 13.04 1.30
C LEU A 88 -6.33 12.00 0.42
N ARG A 89 -7.64 12.20 0.17
CA ARG A 89 -8.38 11.33 -0.76
C ARG A 89 -7.85 11.43 -2.19
N ASP A 90 -7.54 12.64 -2.65
CA ASP A 90 -6.93 12.86 -3.97
C ASP A 90 -5.55 12.18 -4.09
N LEU A 91 -4.71 12.28 -3.04
CA LEU A 91 -3.44 11.56 -2.99
C LEU A 91 -3.65 10.04 -3.10
N VAL A 92 -4.57 9.47 -2.31
CA VAL A 92 -4.87 8.03 -2.35
C VAL A 92 -5.39 7.63 -3.74
N GLN A 93 -6.28 8.42 -4.36
CA GLN A 93 -6.77 8.19 -5.72
C GLN A 93 -5.62 8.18 -6.74
N LYS A 94 -4.69 9.13 -6.63
CA LYS A 94 -3.51 9.20 -7.52
C LYS A 94 -2.59 8.01 -7.32
N LEU A 95 -2.35 7.58 -6.08
CA LEU A 95 -1.57 6.39 -5.77
C LEU A 95 -2.18 5.11 -6.37
N GLU A 96 -3.51 4.97 -6.30
CA GLU A 96 -4.24 3.85 -6.89
C GLU A 96 -4.21 3.84 -8.42
N THR A 97 -4.28 5.02 -9.04
CA THR A 97 -4.35 5.14 -10.51
C THR A 97 -2.99 5.16 -11.18
N SER A 98 -1.95 5.67 -10.52
CA SER A 98 -0.58 5.74 -11.08
C SER A 98 0.10 4.38 -11.13
N SER A 99 -0.34 3.43 -10.32
CA SER A 99 0.24 2.10 -10.25
C SER A 99 -0.63 1.07 -10.97
N ASN A 100 -0.35 0.81 -12.24
CA ASN A 100 -1.07 -0.19 -13.04
C ASN A 100 -1.02 -1.63 -12.45
N SER A 101 -0.17 -1.88 -11.47
CA SER A 101 0.10 -3.25 -10.97
C SER A 101 0.13 -3.35 -9.46
N ALA A 102 0.05 -2.25 -8.72
CA ALA A 102 0.09 -2.26 -7.26
C ALA A 102 -1.21 -1.68 -6.69
N LYS A 103 -1.70 -2.30 -5.62
CA LYS A 103 -2.88 -1.86 -4.87
C LYS A 103 -2.42 -1.28 -3.53
N LEU A 104 -2.90 -0.09 -3.17
CA LEU A 104 -2.64 0.47 -1.86
C LEU A 104 -3.39 -0.36 -0.79
N CYS A 105 -2.65 -0.97 0.12
CA CYS A 105 -3.21 -1.74 1.23
C CYS A 105 -3.26 -0.93 2.52
N GLY A 106 -2.36 0.04 2.68
CA GLY A 106 -2.34 0.91 3.83
C GLY A 106 -1.47 2.14 3.61
N LEU A 107 -1.84 3.21 4.30
CA LEU A 107 -1.10 4.46 4.37
C LEU A 107 -1.12 4.92 5.82
N ILE A 108 0.04 5.25 6.37
CA ILE A 108 0.17 5.78 7.74
C ILE A 108 0.89 7.12 7.65
N LEU A 109 0.27 8.15 8.22
CA LEU A 109 0.86 9.46 8.49
C LEU A 109 0.99 9.60 10.00
N ARG A 110 2.21 9.72 10.50
CA ARG A 110 2.46 9.82 11.94
C ARG A 110 3.84 10.37 12.23
N ASP A 111 3.96 11.24 13.22
CA ASP A 111 5.24 11.80 13.70
C ASP A 111 6.08 12.43 12.57
N GLY A 112 5.44 13.02 11.56
CA GLY A 112 6.11 13.57 10.40
C GLY A 112 6.46 12.57 9.30
N ASP A 113 6.28 11.27 9.54
CA ASP A 113 6.62 10.21 8.61
C ASP A 113 5.38 9.73 7.83
N LEU A 114 5.61 9.39 6.56
CA LEU A 114 4.66 8.66 5.73
C LEU A 114 5.14 7.22 5.55
N THR A 115 4.25 6.26 5.78
CA THR A 115 4.47 4.85 5.43
C THR A 115 3.37 4.37 4.50
N LEU A 116 3.76 3.77 3.38
CA LEU A 116 2.85 3.16 2.39
C LEU A 116 3.08 1.65 2.32
N ALA A 117 2.01 0.88 2.26
CA ALA A 117 2.02 -0.54 1.95
C ALA A 117 1.30 -0.79 0.63
N LEU A 118 2.04 -1.19 -0.39
CA LEU A 118 1.55 -1.46 -1.73
C LEU A 118 1.60 -2.96 -1.99
N ASN A 119 0.44 -3.59 -2.18
CA ASN A 119 0.37 -4.98 -2.64
C ASN A 119 0.73 -5.00 -4.13
N THR A 120 1.79 -5.70 -4.45
CA THR A 120 2.26 -5.84 -5.83
C THR A 120 2.68 -7.28 -6.10
N ARG A 121 2.44 -7.73 -7.33
CA ARG A 121 2.92 -9.04 -7.78
C ARG A 121 4.42 -9.03 -8.05
N TYR A 122 4.98 -7.85 -8.27
CA TYR A 122 6.40 -7.68 -8.55
C TYR A 122 7.12 -7.23 -7.30
N VAL A 123 8.22 -7.89 -7.01
CA VAL A 123 9.13 -7.51 -5.94
C VAL A 123 10.05 -6.41 -6.50
N PHE A 124 10.19 -5.30 -5.75
CA PHE A 124 11.05 -4.20 -6.18
C PHE A 124 12.50 -4.68 -6.33
N ALA A 125 13.10 -4.37 -7.47
CA ALA A 125 14.47 -4.74 -7.83
C ALA A 125 14.76 -6.26 -7.89
N ASP A 126 13.74 -7.11 -7.88
CA ASP A 126 13.87 -8.54 -8.09
C ASP A 126 13.68 -8.86 -9.58
N VAL A 127 14.60 -9.61 -10.17
CA VAL A 127 14.53 -9.96 -11.59
C VAL A 127 13.44 -11.02 -11.78
N PRO A 128 12.44 -10.81 -12.65
CA PRO A 128 11.42 -11.81 -12.91
C PRO A 128 12.04 -13.14 -13.37
N GLU A 129 11.49 -14.26 -12.88
CA GLU A 129 11.98 -15.61 -13.24
C GLU A 129 11.91 -15.87 -14.75
N GLU A 130 10.96 -15.21 -15.44
CA GLU A 130 10.77 -15.35 -16.88
C GLU A 130 11.81 -14.56 -17.71
N LEU A 131 12.59 -13.68 -17.07
CA LEU A 131 13.61 -12.91 -17.77
C LEU A 131 14.87 -13.74 -17.94
N ASP A 132 15.30 -13.93 -19.18
CA ASP A 132 16.56 -14.61 -19.46
C ASP A 132 17.74 -13.80 -18.89
N LEU A 133 18.47 -14.37 -17.94
CA LEU A 133 19.63 -13.73 -17.32
C LEU A 133 20.79 -13.46 -18.30
N ARG A 134 20.74 -14.02 -19.51
CA ARG A 134 21.68 -13.73 -20.61
C ARG A 134 21.27 -12.51 -21.41
N ASP A 135 20.00 -12.08 -21.31
CA ASP A 135 19.50 -10.85 -21.96
C ASP A 135 19.79 -9.63 -21.07
N ILE A 136 21.03 -9.15 -21.14
CA ILE A 136 21.49 -7.99 -20.36
C ILE A 136 20.67 -6.74 -20.68
N ASP A 137 20.22 -6.56 -21.92
CA ASP A 137 19.42 -5.40 -22.31
C ASP A 137 17.99 -5.50 -21.77
N GLY A 138 17.41 -6.67 -21.73
CA GLY A 138 16.13 -6.94 -21.06
C GLY A 138 16.19 -6.65 -19.58
N ILE A 139 17.23 -7.14 -18.89
CA ILE A 139 17.46 -6.87 -17.47
C ILE A 139 17.60 -5.37 -17.21
N ARG A 140 18.40 -4.67 -18.02
CA ARG A 140 18.59 -3.21 -17.90
C ARG A 140 17.27 -2.46 -18.08
N LYS A 141 16.50 -2.78 -19.11
CA LYS A 141 15.19 -2.14 -19.37
C LYS A 141 14.23 -2.36 -18.20
N TRP A 142 14.17 -3.58 -17.67
CA TRP A 142 13.35 -3.91 -16.53
C TRP A 142 13.76 -3.10 -15.27
N PHE A 143 15.06 -3.01 -15.01
CA PHE A 143 15.59 -2.25 -13.87
C PHE A 143 15.26 -0.75 -13.98
N ILE A 144 15.45 -0.16 -15.16
CA ILE A 144 15.12 1.23 -15.44
C ILE A 144 13.61 1.48 -15.22
N ALA A 145 12.75 0.58 -15.73
CA ALA A 145 11.30 0.71 -15.56
C ALA A 145 10.90 0.65 -14.08
N SER A 146 11.50 -0.25 -13.28
CA SER A 146 11.27 -0.38 -11.84
C SER A 146 11.70 0.88 -11.08
N LEU A 147 12.86 1.44 -11.40
CA LEU A 147 13.36 2.68 -10.80
C LEU A 147 12.49 3.88 -11.18
N THR A 148 12.06 3.96 -12.44
CA THR A 148 11.16 5.04 -12.90
C THR A 148 9.82 4.98 -12.19
N GLY A 149 9.25 3.77 -12.00
CA GLY A 149 8.01 3.60 -11.24
C GLY A 149 8.14 4.07 -9.78
N MET A 150 9.28 3.78 -9.15
CA MET A 150 9.54 4.27 -7.78
C MET A 150 9.75 5.78 -7.76
N GLY A 151 10.45 6.35 -8.74
CA GLY A 151 10.61 7.80 -8.89
C GLY A 151 9.27 8.51 -8.99
N ASN A 152 8.40 8.08 -9.89
CA ASN A 152 7.05 8.63 -10.06
C ASN A 152 6.22 8.55 -8.77
N LEU A 153 6.36 7.46 -8.00
CA LEU A 153 5.69 7.31 -6.71
C LEU A 153 6.21 8.34 -5.70
N LEU A 154 7.51 8.56 -5.63
CA LEU A 154 8.13 9.53 -4.74
C LEU A 154 7.74 10.96 -5.14
N ASP A 155 7.70 11.28 -6.43
CA ASP A 155 7.27 12.59 -6.94
C ASP A 155 5.82 12.88 -6.53
N LEU A 156 4.91 11.90 -6.72
CA LEU A 156 3.52 12.00 -6.26
C LEU A 156 3.40 12.30 -4.77
N ILE A 157 4.24 11.67 -3.96
CA ILE A 157 4.25 11.84 -2.51
C ILE A 157 4.78 13.25 -2.18
N THR A 158 5.93 13.64 -2.72
CA THR A 158 6.60 14.90 -2.37
C THR A 158 5.86 16.14 -2.87
N GLU A 159 5.13 16.04 -3.97
CA GLU A 159 4.34 17.13 -4.54
C GLU A 159 2.92 17.23 -3.95
N SER A 160 2.56 16.31 -3.03
CA SER A 160 1.18 16.28 -2.51
C SER A 160 0.94 17.33 -1.43
N PRO A 161 -0.02 18.25 -1.61
CA PRO A 161 -0.41 19.22 -0.58
C PRO A 161 -1.06 18.55 0.65
N ALA A 162 -1.48 17.29 0.55
CA ALA A 162 -2.03 16.53 1.67
C ALA A 162 -1.04 16.32 2.81
N LEU A 163 0.26 16.41 2.53
CA LEU A 163 1.32 16.12 3.48
C LEU A 163 1.88 17.37 4.14
N THR A 164 1.73 18.54 3.53
CA THR A 164 2.36 19.79 3.98
C THR A 164 1.53 20.62 4.95
N GLY A 165 0.32 20.18 5.29
CA GLY A 165 -0.55 20.89 6.26
C GLY A 165 -1.00 22.30 5.81
N THR A 166 -0.77 22.69 4.55
CA THR A 166 -1.24 23.96 4.00
C THR A 166 -2.74 23.88 3.73
N THR A 167 -3.52 24.20 4.74
CA THR A 167 -4.94 24.60 4.56
C THR A 167 -4.93 25.98 3.91
N GLU A 168 -5.33 26.07 2.63
CA GLU A 168 -5.81 27.34 2.07
C GLU A 168 -7.16 27.71 2.68
#